data_9e2e2219f0dac50e5af3d92517be0aae
#
_entry.id   9e2e2219f0dac50e5af3d92517be0aae
#
_cell.length_a   1.000
_cell.length_b   1.000
_cell.length_c   1.000
_cell.angle_alpha   90.00
_cell.angle_beta   90.00
_cell.angle_gamma   90.00
#
_symmetry.space_group_name_H-M   'P 1'
#
loop_
_entity.id
_entity.type
_entity.pdbx_description
1 polymer ?
#
loop_
_entity_poly.entity_id
_entity_poly.type
_entity_poly.pdbx_seq_one_letter_code
_entity_poly.pdbx_strand_id
1 'polypeptide(L)'
;MKLHLSVLILMGFTATLLAGVFSKGAPAAPLFLAGNNYLATVSPDGTQLHRWKGGNNNDAWHLPNGHLLIADGRVWEADPKGNCVWEYRAEEQTGGGCYSAQRLPDGSTLIAENSTGRVFELTPSGEKRNIIQVPLNHRNRHQTLRMARRLPDGSTLVCRSGANIVERYAPGELKQPVWSQKVPGLAFAAIADHEGNIYISSLARVQKWSPGNVLLWELNASETGLPIKNMTGLHLLPNGNLIVGCYGYGKGVGAFEVTPAKEILWTYRSEEPCNDSHMAIQLLQDGLQPPTR
;
A
#
# COMPACT_ATOMS: atom_id res chain seq x y z
N MET A 1 -20.90 28.34 60.81
CA MET A 1 -19.69 28.05 59.98
C MET A 1 -20.13 27.23 58.79
N LYS A 2 -20.37 27.84 57.61
CA LYS A 2 -20.83 27.20 56.39
C LYS A 2 -19.59 26.87 55.51
N LEU A 3 -19.28 25.57 55.31
CA LEU A 3 -18.28 25.14 54.37
C LEU A 3 -18.85 25.28 52.95
N HIS A 4 -18.23 26.12 52.14
CA HIS A 4 -18.46 26.09 50.69
C HIS A 4 -17.52 25.07 50.04
N LEU A 5 -18.12 24.02 49.52
CA LEU A 5 -17.43 23.02 48.72
C LEU A 5 -17.41 23.51 47.28
N SER A 6 -16.25 24.01 46.83
CA SER A 6 -16.04 24.37 45.44
C SER A 6 -15.69 23.12 44.65
N VAL A 7 -16.60 22.71 43.78
CA VAL A 7 -16.36 21.62 42.81
C VAL A 7 -15.58 22.18 41.64
N LEU A 8 -14.30 21.85 41.54
CA LEU A 8 -13.46 22.14 40.39
C LEU A 8 -13.82 21.16 39.27
N ILE A 9 -14.57 21.62 38.27
CA ILE A 9 -14.80 20.84 37.04
C ILE A 9 -13.53 20.97 36.21
N LEU A 10 -12.69 19.93 36.21
CA LEU A 10 -11.59 19.78 35.27
C LEU A 10 -12.19 19.41 33.90
N MET A 11 -12.37 20.41 33.04
CA MET A 11 -12.59 20.14 31.60
C MET A 11 -11.28 19.60 31.02
N GLY A 12 -11.21 18.27 30.86
CA GLY A 12 -10.14 17.62 30.14
C GLY A 12 -10.26 17.97 28.64
N PHE A 13 -9.48 18.93 28.18
CA PHE A 13 -9.23 19.12 26.76
C PHE A 13 -8.41 17.92 26.29
N THR A 14 -9.04 16.95 25.64
CA THR A 14 -8.33 15.99 24.82
C THR A 14 -7.78 16.77 23.62
N ALA A 15 -6.49 17.05 23.62
CA ALA A 15 -5.84 17.66 22.47
C ALA A 15 -6.00 16.71 21.28
N THR A 16 -6.76 17.13 20.27
CA THR A 16 -6.93 16.40 19.02
C THR A 16 -5.58 16.46 18.29
N LEU A 17 -4.92 15.31 18.12
CA LEU A 17 -3.64 15.26 17.45
C LEU A 17 -3.87 15.30 15.93
N LEU A 18 -3.39 16.37 15.29
CA LEU A 18 -3.43 16.50 13.85
C LEU A 18 -2.33 15.62 13.22
N ALA A 19 -2.70 14.69 12.35
CA ALA A 19 -1.76 13.83 11.64
C ALA A 19 -1.23 14.50 10.36
N GLY A 20 -2.08 15.34 9.73
CA GLY A 20 -1.73 16.00 8.49
C GLY A 20 -2.84 16.92 7.99
N VAL A 21 -2.60 17.53 6.85
CA VAL A 21 -3.51 18.49 6.22
C VAL A 21 -3.92 17.99 4.83
N PHE A 22 -5.23 18.02 4.59
CA PHE A 22 -5.78 17.90 3.24
C PHE A 22 -5.92 19.28 2.59
N SER A 23 -5.67 19.34 1.29
CA SER A 23 -5.81 20.57 0.48
C SER A 23 -6.62 20.28 -0.77
N LYS A 24 -7.30 21.27 -1.31
CA LYS A 24 -8.29 21.27 -2.41
C LYS A 24 -9.60 20.57 -2.06
N GLY A 25 -9.59 19.55 -1.23
CA GLY A 25 -10.71 18.75 -0.77
C GLY A 25 -10.23 17.75 0.27
N ALA A 26 -11.04 16.74 0.55
CA ALA A 26 -10.74 15.67 1.49
C ALA A 26 -11.28 14.32 0.97
N PRO A 27 -10.75 13.17 1.43
CA PRO A 27 -11.28 11.86 1.09
C PRO A 27 -12.69 11.66 1.67
N ALA A 28 -13.49 10.79 1.02
CA ALA A 28 -14.86 10.50 1.45
C ALA A 28 -14.94 9.73 2.78
N ALA A 29 -13.85 9.11 3.21
CA ALA A 29 -13.76 8.31 4.43
C ALA A 29 -12.32 8.35 4.98
N PRO A 30 -12.05 7.84 6.19
CA PRO A 30 -10.71 7.80 6.74
C PRO A 30 -9.72 7.05 5.84
N LEU A 31 -8.48 7.51 5.82
CA LEU A 31 -7.36 6.84 5.15
C LEU A 31 -6.55 6.02 6.14
N PHE A 32 -6.19 4.80 5.75
CA PHE A 32 -5.09 4.07 6.35
C PHE A 32 -3.83 4.32 5.53
N LEU A 33 -2.78 4.78 6.18
CA LEU A 33 -1.50 5.17 5.59
C LEU A 33 -0.37 4.35 6.19
N ALA A 34 0.49 3.77 5.35
CA ALA A 34 1.63 2.99 5.79
C ALA A 34 2.88 3.37 5.01
N GLY A 35 3.96 3.62 5.72
CA GLY A 35 5.25 4.01 5.15
C GLY A 35 6.39 3.91 6.17
N ASN A 36 7.44 4.68 5.98
CA ASN A 36 8.59 4.67 6.89
C ASN A 36 8.21 5.11 8.30
N ASN A 37 8.31 4.17 9.26
CA ASN A 37 8.01 4.39 10.68
C ASN A 37 6.62 4.97 10.95
N TYR A 38 5.70 4.83 9.99
CA TYR A 38 4.37 5.40 10.07
C TYR A 38 3.31 4.38 9.67
N LEU A 39 2.39 4.11 10.59
CA LEU A 39 1.16 3.37 10.40
C LEU A 39 0.07 4.14 11.12
N ALA A 40 -0.89 4.69 10.40
CA ALA A 40 -1.95 5.49 11.01
C ALA A 40 -3.27 5.42 10.23
N THR A 41 -4.37 5.66 10.93
CA THR A 41 -5.63 6.06 10.32
C THR A 41 -5.87 7.54 10.54
N VAL A 42 -6.26 8.23 9.47
CA VAL A 42 -6.46 9.68 9.44
C VAL A 42 -7.86 9.97 8.91
N SER A 43 -8.63 10.74 9.66
CA SER A 43 -9.97 11.20 9.24
C SER A 43 -9.89 12.24 8.12
N PRO A 44 -11.03 12.50 7.41
CA PRO A 44 -11.07 13.50 6.34
C PRO A 44 -10.70 14.93 6.75
N ASP A 45 -10.79 15.27 8.02
CA ASP A 45 -10.36 16.57 8.56
C ASP A 45 -8.87 16.63 8.95
N GLY A 46 -8.11 15.53 8.71
CA GLY A 46 -6.69 15.43 9.04
C GLY A 46 -6.40 14.96 10.47
N THR A 47 -7.42 14.70 11.29
CA THR A 47 -7.24 14.19 12.66
C THR A 47 -6.68 12.77 12.62
N GLN A 48 -5.67 12.51 13.45
CA GLN A 48 -5.16 11.15 13.68
C GLN A 48 -6.14 10.34 14.53
N LEU A 49 -6.83 9.39 13.91
CA LEU A 49 -7.77 8.50 14.61
C LEU A 49 -7.03 7.43 15.38
N HIS A 50 -6.00 6.85 14.76
CA HIS A 50 -5.14 5.86 15.39
C HIS A 50 -3.73 5.90 14.82
N ARG A 51 -2.72 5.60 15.64
CA ARG A 51 -1.33 5.41 15.22
C ARG A 51 -0.75 4.17 15.88
N TRP A 52 -0.15 3.31 15.07
CA TRP A 52 0.57 2.14 15.56
C TRP A 52 2.08 2.37 15.42
N LYS A 53 2.84 1.66 16.24
CA LYS A 53 4.29 1.62 16.08
C LYS A 53 4.62 0.90 14.78
N GLY A 54 5.22 1.59 13.84
CA GLY A 54 5.62 1.06 12.53
C GLY A 54 7.12 0.82 12.44
N GLY A 55 7.49 -0.01 11.46
CA GLY A 55 8.85 -0.17 10.96
C GLY A 55 8.99 0.48 9.57
N ASN A 56 9.90 -0.05 8.76
CA ASN A 56 10.01 0.31 7.35
C ASN A 56 8.96 -0.46 6.54
N ASN A 57 7.70 0.02 6.58
CA ASN A 57 6.56 -0.68 6.00
C ASN A 57 6.61 -0.57 4.47
N ASN A 58 6.85 -1.70 3.81
CA ASN A 58 6.80 -1.79 2.34
C ASN A 58 5.38 -2.04 1.84
N ASP A 59 4.53 -2.68 2.66
CA ASP A 59 3.13 -2.94 2.39
C ASP A 59 2.37 -3.10 3.70
N ALA A 60 1.10 -2.68 3.74
CA ALA A 60 0.24 -2.92 4.90
C ALA A 60 -1.24 -2.83 4.51
N TRP A 61 -2.08 -3.54 5.27
CA TRP A 61 -3.53 -3.58 5.12
C TRP A 61 -4.21 -3.35 6.45
N HIS A 62 -5.24 -2.55 6.45
CA HIS A 62 -6.25 -2.58 7.50
C HIS A 62 -7.28 -3.66 7.13
N LEU A 63 -7.32 -4.74 7.88
CA LEU A 63 -8.20 -5.88 7.63
C LEU A 63 -9.63 -5.61 8.14
N PRO A 64 -10.66 -6.29 7.59
CA PRO A 64 -12.06 -6.10 8.02
C PRO A 64 -12.33 -6.37 9.50
N ASN A 65 -11.52 -7.22 10.14
CA ASN A 65 -11.59 -7.51 11.58
C ASN A 65 -10.91 -6.45 12.47
N GLY A 66 -10.40 -5.36 11.87
CA GLY A 66 -9.65 -4.30 12.56
C GLY A 66 -8.18 -4.61 12.82
N HIS A 67 -7.70 -5.79 12.43
CA HIS A 67 -6.27 -6.11 12.49
C HIS A 67 -5.49 -5.42 11.38
N LEU A 68 -4.18 -5.38 11.52
CA LEU A 68 -3.27 -4.92 10.48
C LEU A 68 -2.44 -6.10 9.98
N LEU A 69 -2.34 -6.27 8.65
CA LEU A 69 -1.36 -7.15 8.03
C LEU A 69 -0.23 -6.29 7.47
N ILE A 70 1.00 -6.52 7.91
CA ILE A 70 2.15 -5.64 7.67
C ILE A 70 3.30 -6.42 7.06
N ALA A 71 3.97 -5.84 6.04
CA ALA A 71 5.23 -6.32 5.49
C ALA A 71 6.33 -5.26 5.68
N ASP A 72 7.26 -5.51 6.61
CA ASP A 72 8.34 -4.62 7.03
C ASP A 72 9.72 -5.32 7.09
N GLY A 73 9.90 -6.35 6.25
CA GLY A 73 11.01 -7.29 6.25
C GLY A 73 10.60 -8.66 6.76
N ARG A 74 9.59 -8.74 7.61
CA ARG A 74 8.75 -9.90 7.89
C ARG A 74 7.34 -9.64 7.39
N VAL A 75 6.46 -10.64 7.44
CA VAL A 75 5.00 -10.44 7.35
C VAL A 75 4.42 -10.77 8.71
N TRP A 76 3.60 -9.89 9.25
CA TRP A 76 2.97 -10.10 10.54
C TRP A 76 1.60 -9.47 10.64
N GLU A 77 0.76 -10.03 11.48
CA GLU A 77 -0.56 -9.52 11.79
C GLU A 77 -0.55 -8.94 13.20
N ALA A 78 -1.03 -7.69 13.32
CA ALA A 78 -1.22 -7.02 14.58
C ALA A 78 -2.70 -6.95 14.94
N ASP A 79 -3.03 -7.13 16.21
CA ASP A 79 -4.36 -6.80 16.74
C ASP A 79 -4.59 -5.27 16.72
N PRO A 80 -5.82 -4.77 16.97
CA PRO A 80 -6.09 -3.33 16.99
C PRO A 80 -5.26 -2.54 18.01
N LYS A 81 -4.67 -3.21 19.02
CA LYS A 81 -3.78 -2.59 20.01
C LYS A 81 -2.32 -2.55 19.56
N GLY A 82 -2.00 -3.21 18.42
CA GLY A 82 -0.65 -3.31 17.88
C GLY A 82 0.16 -4.50 18.39
N ASN A 83 -0.45 -5.45 19.12
CA ASN A 83 0.24 -6.67 19.53
C ASN A 83 0.33 -7.64 18.36
N CYS A 84 1.51 -8.26 18.17
CA CYS A 84 1.71 -9.29 17.17
C CYS A 84 0.93 -10.55 17.54
N VAL A 85 -0.01 -10.97 16.67
CA VAL A 85 -0.82 -12.19 16.86
C VAL A 85 -0.41 -13.32 15.92
N TRP A 86 0.29 -13.00 14.83
CA TRP A 86 0.85 -13.95 13.89
C TRP A 86 2.03 -13.33 13.15
N GLU A 87 3.04 -14.14 12.80
CA GLU A 87 4.13 -13.67 11.94
C GLU A 87 4.73 -14.77 11.07
N TYR A 88 5.28 -14.35 9.93
CA TYR A 88 6.15 -15.09 9.05
C TYR A 88 7.48 -14.33 8.85
N ARG A 89 8.60 -15.02 9.01
CA ARG A 89 9.94 -14.50 8.72
C ARG A 89 10.58 -15.29 7.60
N ALA A 90 11.13 -14.59 6.61
CA ALA A 90 11.96 -15.22 5.61
C ALA A 90 13.21 -15.84 6.26
N GLU A 91 13.63 -17.02 5.78
CA GLU A 91 14.86 -17.67 6.23
C GLU A 91 16.09 -16.83 5.90
N GLU A 92 16.07 -16.18 4.72
CA GLU A 92 17.09 -15.25 4.27
C GLU A 92 16.58 -13.81 4.38
N GLN A 93 17.41 -12.90 4.93
CA GLN A 93 17.07 -11.47 5.09
C GLN A 93 17.85 -10.56 4.14
N THR A 94 18.75 -11.10 3.32
CA THR A 94 19.53 -10.32 2.35
C THR A 94 18.60 -9.57 1.38
N GLY A 95 18.73 -8.26 1.31
CA GLY A 95 17.86 -7.40 0.50
C GLY A 95 16.53 -7.04 1.18
N GLY A 96 16.33 -7.41 2.46
CA GLY A 96 15.25 -6.89 3.30
C GLY A 96 14.07 -7.84 3.57
N GLY A 97 14.21 -9.15 3.29
CA GLY A 97 13.17 -10.14 3.65
C GLY A 97 11.88 -10.03 2.83
N CYS A 98 10.73 -9.83 3.48
CA CYS A 98 9.41 -9.78 2.85
C CYS A 98 8.96 -8.34 2.58
N TYR A 99 8.41 -8.08 1.38
CA TYR A 99 8.05 -6.73 0.95
C TYR A 99 6.57 -6.52 0.68
N SER A 100 5.80 -7.59 0.47
CA SER A 100 4.38 -7.48 0.25
C SER A 100 3.63 -8.65 0.85
N ALA A 101 2.44 -8.38 1.31
CA ALA A 101 1.51 -9.39 1.82
C ALA A 101 0.07 -9.04 1.41
N GLN A 102 -0.76 -10.08 1.26
CA GLN A 102 -2.19 -9.97 1.06
C GLN A 102 -2.89 -11.15 1.71
N ARG A 103 -3.87 -10.88 2.59
CA ARG A 103 -4.73 -11.96 3.13
C ARG A 103 -5.68 -12.41 2.04
N LEU A 104 -5.74 -13.73 1.82
CA LEU A 104 -6.63 -14.36 0.85
C LEU A 104 -7.94 -14.83 1.52
N PRO A 105 -9.03 -15.02 0.74
CA PRO A 105 -10.34 -15.41 1.29
C PRO A 105 -10.34 -16.74 2.05
N ASP A 106 -9.45 -17.66 1.71
CA ASP A 106 -9.29 -18.97 2.38
C ASP A 106 -8.45 -18.91 3.68
N GLY A 107 -8.05 -17.70 4.10
CA GLY A 107 -7.21 -17.48 5.26
C GLY A 107 -5.70 -17.60 4.99
N SER A 108 -5.28 -18.06 3.81
CA SER A 108 -3.88 -18.05 3.41
C SER A 108 -3.36 -16.62 3.23
N THR A 109 -2.05 -16.46 3.24
CA THR A 109 -1.40 -15.16 2.99
C THR A 109 -0.52 -15.27 1.76
N LEU A 110 -0.80 -14.48 0.73
CA LEU A 110 0.14 -14.27 -0.38
C LEU A 110 1.31 -13.41 0.13
N ILE A 111 2.54 -13.87 -0.09
CA ILE A 111 3.76 -13.21 0.40
C ILE A 111 4.72 -13.00 -0.78
N ALA A 112 5.25 -11.79 -0.92
CA ALA A 112 6.40 -11.50 -1.78
C ALA A 112 7.68 -11.44 -0.93
N GLU A 113 8.48 -12.48 -1.02
CA GLU A 113 9.76 -12.63 -0.32
C GLU A 113 10.88 -12.12 -1.21
N ASN A 114 11.24 -10.85 -1.02
CA ASN A 114 12.24 -10.16 -1.83
C ASN A 114 13.64 -10.80 -1.75
N SER A 115 14.00 -11.30 -0.58
CA SER A 115 15.32 -11.91 -0.31
C SER A 115 15.60 -13.13 -1.20
N THR A 116 14.59 -13.92 -1.51
CA THR A 116 14.69 -15.15 -2.30
C THR A 116 14.11 -15.03 -3.71
N GLY A 117 13.40 -13.93 -4.00
CA GLY A 117 12.69 -13.74 -5.26
C GLY A 117 11.46 -14.63 -5.41
N ARG A 118 10.87 -15.08 -4.30
CA ARG A 118 9.68 -15.94 -4.29
C ARG A 118 8.41 -15.15 -4.00
N VAL A 119 7.35 -15.47 -4.74
CA VAL A 119 5.98 -15.12 -4.37
C VAL A 119 5.23 -16.43 -4.15
N PHE A 120 4.57 -16.58 -3.01
CA PHE A 120 3.89 -17.82 -2.65
C PHE A 120 2.72 -17.57 -1.71
N GLU A 121 1.84 -18.54 -1.60
CA GLU A 121 0.81 -18.59 -0.58
C GLU A 121 1.31 -19.36 0.64
N LEU A 122 1.18 -18.78 1.81
CA LEU A 122 1.40 -19.44 3.09
C LEU A 122 0.03 -19.77 3.70
N THR A 123 -0.25 -21.07 3.84
CA THR A 123 -1.50 -21.54 4.45
C THR A 123 -1.53 -21.25 5.96
N PRO A 124 -2.71 -21.27 6.62
CA PRO A 124 -2.79 -21.17 8.07
C PRO A 124 -2.01 -22.28 8.83
N SER A 125 -1.80 -23.44 8.17
CA SER A 125 -0.98 -24.53 8.72
C SER A 125 0.53 -24.36 8.52
N GLY A 126 0.96 -23.28 7.81
CA GLY A 126 2.38 -22.99 7.54
C GLY A 126 2.95 -23.62 6.28
N GLU A 127 2.12 -24.25 5.45
CA GLU A 127 2.55 -24.82 4.15
C GLU A 127 2.72 -23.71 3.11
N LYS A 128 3.84 -23.75 2.34
CA LYS A 128 4.06 -22.87 1.19
C LYS A 128 3.57 -23.57 -0.08
N ARG A 129 2.67 -22.92 -0.82
CA ARG A 129 2.13 -23.43 -2.09
C ARG A 129 2.08 -22.34 -3.16
N ASN A 130 1.79 -22.73 -4.41
CA ASN A 130 1.66 -21.81 -5.54
C ASN A 130 2.85 -20.85 -5.69
N ILE A 131 4.07 -21.43 -5.70
CA ILE A 131 5.32 -20.68 -5.67
C ILE A 131 5.68 -20.18 -7.08
N ILE A 132 5.79 -18.88 -7.21
CA ILE A 132 6.38 -18.19 -8.38
C ILE A 132 7.82 -17.83 -8.01
N GLN A 133 8.79 -18.23 -8.84
CA GLN A 133 10.19 -17.87 -8.66
C GLN A 133 10.61 -16.87 -9.72
N VAL A 134 11.02 -15.67 -9.30
CA VAL A 134 11.58 -14.65 -10.21
C VAL A 134 13.10 -14.59 -10.05
N PRO A 135 13.83 -14.17 -11.12
CA PRO A 135 15.27 -13.94 -11.04
C PRO A 135 15.61 -12.84 -10.03
N LEU A 136 16.62 -13.10 -9.22
CA LEU A 136 17.13 -12.14 -8.25
C LEU A 136 17.82 -10.97 -8.94
N ASN A 137 17.64 -9.76 -8.41
CA ASN A 137 18.42 -8.61 -8.83
C ASN A 137 19.79 -8.62 -8.14
N HIS A 138 20.80 -9.18 -8.78
CA HIS A 138 22.15 -9.31 -8.22
C HIS A 138 22.87 -7.98 -8.00
N ARG A 139 22.46 -6.91 -8.72
CA ARG A 139 23.04 -5.57 -8.56
C ARG A 139 22.49 -4.87 -7.31
N ASN A 140 21.22 -5.08 -7.03
CA ASN A 140 20.55 -4.52 -5.85
C ASN A 140 19.42 -5.45 -5.39
N ARG A 141 19.72 -6.32 -4.43
CA ARG A 141 18.78 -7.32 -3.88
C ARG A 141 17.50 -6.68 -3.32
N HIS A 142 17.59 -5.46 -2.79
CA HIS A 142 16.43 -4.69 -2.33
C HIS A 142 15.40 -4.41 -3.44
N GLN A 143 15.77 -4.52 -4.70
CA GLN A 143 14.92 -4.26 -5.86
C GLN A 143 14.50 -5.52 -6.62
N THR A 144 14.62 -6.72 -6.04
CA THR A 144 14.19 -7.96 -6.69
C THR A 144 12.67 -7.96 -6.88
N LEU A 145 11.93 -7.80 -5.80
CA LEU A 145 10.47 -7.71 -5.75
C LEU A 145 10.03 -6.45 -5.00
N ARG A 146 8.85 -5.93 -5.30
CA ARG A 146 8.25 -4.88 -4.50
C ARG A 146 6.84 -5.26 -4.03
N MET A 147 5.94 -5.60 -4.93
CA MET A 147 4.56 -5.94 -4.62
C MET A 147 4.13 -7.21 -5.35
N ALA A 148 3.28 -8.00 -4.72
CA ALA A 148 2.49 -9.04 -5.36
C ALA A 148 1.03 -8.90 -4.94
N ARG A 149 0.10 -9.13 -5.90
CA ARG A 149 -1.36 -9.08 -5.65
C ARG A 149 -2.06 -10.24 -6.34
N ARG A 150 -2.90 -10.94 -5.59
CA ARG A 150 -3.86 -11.90 -6.13
C ARG A 150 -5.05 -11.14 -6.69
N LEU A 151 -5.39 -11.39 -7.93
CA LEU A 151 -6.57 -10.84 -8.59
C LEU A 151 -7.80 -11.74 -8.39
N PRO A 152 -9.03 -11.22 -8.61
CA PRO A 152 -10.26 -11.99 -8.45
C PRO A 152 -10.35 -13.23 -9.34
N ASP A 153 -9.72 -13.23 -10.52
CA ASP A 153 -9.65 -14.35 -11.43
C ASP A 153 -8.62 -15.43 -11.02
N GLY A 154 -7.98 -15.24 -9.86
CA GLY A 154 -6.96 -16.14 -9.33
C GLY A 154 -5.55 -15.93 -9.89
N SER A 155 -5.36 -15.03 -10.87
CA SER A 155 -4.03 -14.69 -11.35
C SER A 155 -3.26 -13.83 -10.34
N THR A 156 -1.93 -13.78 -10.45
CA THR A 156 -1.06 -13.02 -9.54
C THR A 156 -0.25 -11.99 -10.31
N LEU A 157 -0.39 -10.70 -9.93
CA LEU A 157 0.51 -9.64 -10.37
C LEU A 157 1.77 -9.64 -9.52
N VAL A 158 2.92 -9.41 -10.17
CA VAL A 158 4.24 -9.37 -9.52
C VAL A 158 5.02 -8.17 -10.04
N CYS A 159 5.39 -7.24 -9.16
CA CYS A 159 6.25 -6.10 -9.48
C CYS A 159 7.72 -6.48 -9.26
N ARG A 160 8.46 -6.67 -10.34
CA ARG A 160 9.92 -6.86 -10.33
C ARG A 160 10.60 -5.50 -10.46
N SER A 161 10.73 -4.83 -9.33
CA SER A 161 11.05 -3.39 -9.25
C SER A 161 12.30 -3.00 -10.03
N GLY A 162 13.44 -3.61 -9.75
CA GLY A 162 14.71 -3.27 -10.42
C GLY A 162 14.85 -3.82 -11.83
N ALA A 163 13.98 -4.71 -12.27
CA ALA A 163 13.86 -5.13 -13.66
C ALA A 163 12.96 -4.17 -14.46
N ASN A 164 12.28 -3.24 -13.78
CA ASN A 164 11.33 -2.29 -14.36
C ASN A 164 10.20 -3.00 -15.12
N ILE A 165 9.66 -4.06 -14.54
CA ILE A 165 8.65 -4.89 -15.20
C ILE A 165 7.58 -5.31 -14.21
N VAL A 166 6.32 -5.38 -14.68
CA VAL A 166 5.22 -6.05 -13.99
C VAL A 166 4.81 -7.27 -14.79
N GLU A 167 4.63 -8.37 -14.11
CA GLU A 167 4.26 -9.66 -14.68
C GLU A 167 2.94 -10.16 -14.09
N ARG A 168 2.13 -10.85 -14.88
CA ARG A 168 0.91 -11.54 -14.44
C ARG A 168 1.06 -13.02 -14.71
N TYR A 169 0.85 -13.83 -13.68
CA TYR A 169 0.89 -15.28 -13.71
C TYR A 169 -0.53 -15.83 -13.60
N ALA A 170 -0.93 -16.71 -14.50
CA ALA A 170 -2.23 -17.37 -14.46
C ALA A 170 -2.28 -18.43 -13.34
N PRO A 171 -3.48 -18.78 -12.81
CA PRO A 171 -3.63 -19.89 -11.91
C PRO A 171 -3.09 -21.19 -12.53
N GLY A 172 -2.22 -21.89 -11.80
CA GLY A 172 -1.61 -23.16 -12.29
C GLY A 172 -0.41 -22.99 -13.23
N GLU A 173 -0.21 -21.81 -13.87
CA GLU A 173 0.98 -21.52 -14.69
C GLU A 173 1.89 -20.54 -13.93
N LEU A 174 2.80 -21.09 -13.12
CA LEU A 174 3.63 -20.32 -12.21
C LEU A 174 5.09 -20.15 -12.68
N LYS A 175 5.44 -20.78 -13.82
CA LYS A 175 6.81 -20.73 -14.37
C LYS A 175 7.01 -19.59 -15.36
N GLN A 176 5.96 -19.25 -16.11
CA GLN A 176 6.01 -18.21 -17.13
C GLN A 176 4.86 -17.23 -16.94
N PRO A 177 5.10 -15.92 -17.04
CA PRO A 177 4.01 -14.95 -17.00
C PRO A 177 3.19 -15.04 -18.29
N VAL A 178 1.87 -14.94 -18.16
CA VAL A 178 0.94 -14.86 -19.31
C VAL A 178 0.82 -13.44 -19.85
N TRP A 179 1.28 -12.47 -19.10
CA TRP A 179 1.34 -11.06 -19.49
C TRP A 179 2.53 -10.40 -18.79
N SER A 180 3.18 -9.46 -19.47
CA SER A 180 4.24 -8.65 -18.89
C SER A 180 4.31 -7.27 -19.52
N GLN A 181 4.63 -6.26 -18.71
CA GLN A 181 4.78 -4.88 -19.16
C GLN A 181 6.04 -4.24 -18.56
N LYS A 182 6.91 -3.72 -19.42
CA LYS A 182 8.01 -2.85 -18.99
C LYS A 182 7.47 -1.47 -18.67
N VAL A 183 7.99 -0.87 -17.59
CA VAL A 183 7.64 0.48 -17.17
C VAL A 183 8.89 1.36 -17.09
N PRO A 184 8.74 2.69 -17.19
CA PRO A 184 9.86 3.62 -17.06
C PRO A 184 10.31 3.76 -15.60
N GLY A 185 11.30 2.98 -15.20
CA GLY A 185 11.88 2.99 -13.86
C GLY A 185 11.26 1.93 -12.92
N LEU A 186 11.55 2.04 -11.63
CA LEU A 186 11.17 1.03 -10.62
C LEU A 186 9.65 0.86 -10.54
N ALA A 187 9.15 -0.37 -10.76
CA ALA A 187 7.76 -0.72 -10.52
C ALA A 187 7.52 -0.83 -9.00
N PHE A 188 6.57 -0.06 -8.47
CA PHE A 188 6.24 -0.07 -7.03
C PHE A 188 4.99 -0.88 -6.73
N ALA A 189 3.88 -0.58 -7.41
CA ALA A 189 2.61 -1.26 -7.20
C ALA A 189 1.93 -1.59 -8.53
N ALA A 190 1.11 -2.64 -8.52
CA ALA A 190 0.23 -3.01 -9.63
C ALA A 190 -1.09 -3.54 -9.09
N ILE A 191 -2.19 -2.99 -9.60
CA ILE A 191 -3.57 -3.40 -9.28
C ILE A 191 -4.35 -3.54 -10.58
N ALA A 192 -5.51 -4.20 -10.56
CA ALA A 192 -6.36 -4.34 -11.73
C ALA A 192 -7.77 -3.79 -11.48
N ASP A 193 -8.43 -3.28 -12.52
CA ASP A 193 -9.85 -3.00 -12.52
C ASP A 193 -10.68 -4.25 -12.89
N HIS A 194 -12.00 -4.09 -12.87
CA HIS A 194 -12.93 -5.18 -13.18
C HIS A 194 -12.91 -5.61 -14.66
N GLU A 195 -12.37 -4.78 -15.55
CA GLU A 195 -12.17 -5.07 -16.97
C GLU A 195 -10.84 -5.83 -17.22
N GLY A 196 -10.02 -5.99 -16.17
CA GLY A 196 -8.70 -6.61 -16.23
C GLY A 196 -7.60 -5.66 -16.70
N ASN A 197 -7.86 -4.35 -16.83
CA ASN A 197 -6.80 -3.39 -17.09
C ASN A 197 -5.92 -3.24 -15.83
N ILE A 198 -4.62 -3.09 -16.05
CA ILE A 198 -3.63 -3.07 -14.98
C ILE A 198 -3.10 -1.65 -14.81
N TYR A 199 -3.27 -1.10 -13.60
CA TYR A 199 -2.66 0.15 -13.18
C TYR A 199 -1.32 -0.14 -12.52
N ILE A 200 -0.27 0.57 -12.94
CA ILE A 200 1.09 0.39 -12.45
C ILE A 200 1.64 1.73 -12.00
N SER A 201 2.10 1.81 -10.75
CA SER A 201 2.90 2.94 -10.29
C SER A 201 4.40 2.66 -10.46
N SER A 202 5.12 3.63 -11.00
CA SER A 202 6.56 3.54 -11.22
C SER A 202 7.20 4.91 -11.10
N LEU A 203 8.24 5.06 -10.26
CA LEU A 203 8.87 6.36 -10.02
C LEU A 203 7.84 7.52 -10.03
N ALA A 204 7.95 8.45 -10.96
CA ALA A 204 7.13 9.67 -11.03
C ALA A 204 5.90 9.52 -11.94
N ARG A 205 5.31 8.32 -12.08
CA ARG A 205 4.14 8.09 -12.93
C ARG A 205 3.24 6.94 -12.51
N VAL A 206 2.00 7.00 -12.96
CA VAL A 206 1.04 5.88 -12.95
C VAL A 206 0.58 5.64 -14.38
N GLN A 207 0.53 4.39 -14.81
CA GLN A 207 0.08 3.97 -16.13
C GLN A 207 -1.05 2.95 -16.02
N LYS A 208 -2.07 3.04 -16.92
CA LYS A 208 -3.12 2.03 -17.09
C LYS A 208 -2.88 1.29 -18.41
N TRP A 209 -2.78 -0.01 -18.36
CA TRP A 209 -2.55 -0.89 -19.49
C TRP A 209 -3.70 -1.86 -19.70
N SER A 210 -4.10 -2.08 -20.95
CA SER A 210 -5.07 -3.15 -21.26
C SER A 210 -4.43 -4.54 -21.13
N PRO A 211 -5.24 -5.62 -21.05
CA PRO A 211 -4.74 -7.00 -21.15
C PRO A 211 -3.96 -7.27 -22.44
N GLY A 212 -4.20 -6.51 -23.50
CA GLY A 212 -3.50 -6.59 -24.78
C GLY A 212 -2.24 -5.71 -24.89
N ASN A 213 -1.69 -5.23 -23.76
CA ASN A 213 -0.49 -4.35 -23.71
C ASN A 213 -0.66 -3.01 -24.45
N VAL A 214 -1.87 -2.45 -24.48
CA VAL A 214 -2.11 -1.09 -24.99
C VAL A 214 -2.12 -0.13 -23.80
N LEU A 215 -1.34 0.96 -23.89
CA LEU A 215 -1.38 2.05 -22.90
C LEU A 215 -2.69 2.81 -23.09
N LEU A 216 -3.56 2.76 -22.07
CA LEU A 216 -4.88 3.41 -22.10
C LEU A 216 -4.87 4.78 -21.42
N TRP A 217 -4.01 4.95 -20.40
CA TRP A 217 -3.93 6.20 -19.64
C TRP A 217 -2.58 6.28 -18.93
N GLU A 218 -2.06 7.50 -18.77
CA GLU A 218 -0.84 7.77 -18.02
C GLU A 218 -0.98 9.08 -17.26
N LEU A 219 -0.47 9.14 -16.04
CA LEU A 219 -0.29 10.36 -15.27
C LEU A 219 1.19 10.50 -14.90
N ASN A 220 1.80 11.60 -15.31
CA ASN A 220 3.16 11.96 -14.90
C ASN A 220 3.12 12.95 -13.73
N ALA A 221 4.08 12.91 -12.82
CA ALA A 221 4.16 13.85 -11.70
C ALA A 221 4.21 15.31 -12.17
N SER A 222 4.86 15.59 -13.31
CA SER A 222 4.91 16.93 -13.91
C SER A 222 3.54 17.48 -14.34
N GLU A 223 2.59 16.61 -14.65
CA GLU A 223 1.22 17.02 -15.03
C GLU A 223 0.37 17.41 -13.81
N THR A 224 0.75 16.97 -12.61
CA THR A 224 0.00 17.22 -11.37
C THR A 224 0.25 18.60 -10.78
N GLY A 225 1.35 19.25 -11.13
CA GLY A 225 1.83 20.48 -10.48
C GLY A 225 2.29 20.27 -9.02
N LEU A 226 2.40 19.00 -8.56
CA LEU A 226 2.76 18.66 -7.19
C LEU A 226 4.25 18.26 -7.09
N PRO A 227 4.91 18.50 -5.97
CA PRO A 227 6.32 18.16 -5.76
C PRO A 227 6.47 16.66 -5.44
N ILE A 228 6.12 15.78 -6.39
CA ILE A 228 6.14 14.32 -6.25
C ILE A 228 7.46 13.77 -6.80
N LYS A 229 8.14 12.93 -6.00
CA LYS A 229 9.33 12.20 -6.45
C LYS A 229 8.97 10.79 -6.96
N ASN A 230 8.20 10.04 -6.18
CA ASN A 230 7.77 8.69 -6.52
C ASN A 230 6.28 8.53 -6.23
N MET A 231 5.57 7.88 -7.15
CA MET A 231 4.21 7.38 -6.95
C MET A 231 4.30 5.90 -6.58
N THR A 232 3.68 5.50 -5.47
CA THR A 232 3.91 4.18 -4.86
C THR A 232 2.61 3.40 -4.70
N GLY A 233 1.99 3.40 -3.51
CA GLY A 233 0.74 2.69 -3.27
C GLY A 233 -0.39 3.18 -4.16
N LEU A 234 -1.25 2.28 -4.60
CA LEU A 234 -2.43 2.56 -5.42
C LEU A 234 -3.68 2.04 -4.73
N HIS A 235 -4.77 2.79 -4.80
CA HIS A 235 -6.10 2.35 -4.41
C HIS A 235 -7.12 2.83 -5.43
N LEU A 236 -7.71 1.92 -6.18
CA LEU A 236 -8.74 2.22 -7.19
C LEU A 236 -10.12 2.29 -6.52
N LEU A 237 -10.81 3.39 -6.73
CA LEU A 237 -12.15 3.62 -6.21
C LEU A 237 -13.23 3.13 -7.20
N PRO A 238 -14.46 2.81 -6.73
CA PRO A 238 -15.55 2.36 -7.59
C PRO A 238 -15.95 3.34 -8.69
N ASN A 239 -15.73 4.64 -8.48
CA ASN A 239 -15.98 5.70 -9.47
C ASN A 239 -14.86 5.84 -10.52
N GLY A 240 -13.82 5.00 -10.46
CA GLY A 240 -12.68 5.05 -11.36
C GLY A 240 -11.56 6.00 -10.93
N ASN A 241 -11.73 6.75 -9.85
CA ASN A 241 -10.66 7.58 -9.32
C ASN A 241 -9.57 6.71 -8.69
N LEU A 242 -8.34 7.23 -8.68
CA LEU A 242 -7.20 6.61 -8.01
C LEU A 242 -6.77 7.44 -6.80
N ILE A 243 -6.57 6.78 -5.66
CA ILE A 243 -5.76 7.33 -4.59
C ILE A 243 -4.34 6.80 -4.78
N VAL A 244 -3.38 7.72 -4.80
CA VAL A 244 -1.97 7.45 -5.05
C VAL A 244 -1.14 7.83 -3.82
N GLY A 245 -0.43 6.87 -3.26
CA GLY A 245 0.58 7.13 -2.23
C GLY A 245 1.86 7.68 -2.86
N CYS A 246 2.52 8.59 -2.16
CA CYS A 246 3.77 9.19 -2.58
C CYS A 246 4.90 8.81 -1.62
N TYR A 247 6.11 8.66 -2.18
CA TYR A 247 7.31 8.37 -1.41
C TYR A 247 8.42 9.33 -1.81
N GLY A 248 8.90 10.12 -0.87
CA GLY A 248 9.89 11.14 -1.25
C GLY A 248 10.53 11.92 -0.11
N TYR A 249 10.43 11.46 1.14
CA TYR A 249 11.08 12.07 2.31
C TYR A 249 10.86 13.58 2.43
N GLY A 250 9.64 13.97 2.83
CA GLY A 250 9.33 15.36 3.17
C GLY A 250 9.27 16.32 1.98
N LYS A 251 8.90 15.84 0.80
CA LYS A 251 8.69 16.68 -0.38
C LYS A 251 7.30 17.32 -0.46
N GLY A 252 6.49 17.15 0.60
CA GLY A 252 5.27 17.92 0.79
C GLY A 252 3.99 17.33 0.22
N VAL A 253 4.01 16.12 -0.35
CA VAL A 253 2.81 15.36 -0.73
C VAL A 253 3.00 13.90 -0.35
N GLY A 254 2.17 13.41 0.57
CA GLY A 254 2.17 12.01 1.01
C GLY A 254 1.17 11.15 0.24
N ALA A 255 0.07 11.76 -0.23
CA ALA A 255 -0.96 11.10 -1.04
C ALA A 255 -1.83 12.11 -1.78
N PHE A 256 -2.53 11.65 -2.80
CA PHE A 256 -3.54 12.44 -3.52
C PHE A 256 -4.58 11.54 -4.18
N GLU A 257 -5.76 12.11 -4.46
CA GLU A 257 -6.77 11.47 -5.31
C GLU A 257 -6.82 12.16 -6.67
N VAL A 258 -6.88 11.36 -7.73
CA VAL A 258 -6.94 11.82 -9.11
C VAL A 258 -8.07 11.14 -9.86
N THR A 259 -8.80 11.92 -10.68
CA THR A 259 -9.84 11.41 -11.58
C THR A 259 -9.23 10.80 -12.86
N PRO A 260 -10.02 10.01 -13.64
CA PRO A 260 -9.61 9.59 -14.99
C PRO A 260 -9.28 10.77 -15.94
N ALA A 261 -9.88 11.95 -15.72
CA ALA A 261 -9.57 13.18 -16.45
C ALA A 261 -8.31 13.90 -15.96
N LYS A 262 -7.57 13.29 -15.03
CA LYS A 262 -6.34 13.81 -14.40
C LYS A 262 -6.55 15.03 -13.49
N GLU A 263 -7.77 15.26 -13.02
CA GLU A 263 -8.04 16.29 -12.02
C GLU A 263 -7.65 15.80 -10.63
N ILE A 264 -6.88 16.60 -9.88
CA ILE A 264 -6.51 16.34 -8.49
C ILE A 264 -7.62 16.86 -7.59
N LEU A 265 -8.34 15.93 -6.91
CA LEU A 265 -9.46 16.27 -6.04
C LEU A 265 -8.99 16.71 -4.65
N TRP A 266 -8.00 16.06 -4.10
CA TRP A 266 -7.35 16.44 -2.85
C TRP A 266 -5.90 15.97 -2.81
N THR A 267 -5.12 16.60 -1.94
CA THR A 267 -3.76 16.17 -1.57
C THR A 267 -3.65 16.05 -0.07
N TYR A 268 -2.83 15.13 0.41
CA TYR A 268 -2.48 14.95 1.82
C TYR A 268 -1.01 15.24 2.06
N ARG A 269 -0.72 16.00 3.11
CA ARG A 269 0.62 16.23 3.64
C ARG A 269 0.62 15.95 5.14
N SER A 270 1.57 15.16 5.61
CA SER A 270 1.75 14.93 7.04
C SER A 270 2.27 16.19 7.76
N GLU A 271 1.85 16.42 9.00
CA GLU A 271 2.45 17.43 9.86
C GLU A 271 3.91 17.10 10.21
N GLU A 272 4.25 15.82 10.26
CA GLU A 272 5.64 15.36 10.41
C GLU A 272 6.20 15.02 9.01
N PRO A 273 7.12 15.84 8.42
CA PRO A 273 7.59 15.65 7.04
C PRO A 273 8.23 14.28 6.76
N CYS A 274 8.79 13.61 7.76
CA CYS A 274 9.30 12.25 7.62
C CYS A 274 8.20 11.21 7.35
N ASN A 275 6.95 11.54 7.64
CA ASN A 275 5.79 10.66 7.44
C ASN A 275 5.13 10.85 6.06
N ASP A 276 5.63 11.71 5.18
CA ASP A 276 5.18 11.85 3.78
C ASP A 276 5.81 10.80 2.86
N SER A 277 5.89 9.55 3.31
CA SER A 277 6.48 8.45 2.55
C SER A 277 5.61 7.22 2.69
N HIS A 278 4.53 7.17 1.90
CA HIS A 278 3.53 6.11 1.98
C HIS A 278 3.73 5.08 0.86
N MET A 279 4.05 3.85 1.25
CA MET A 279 4.16 2.70 0.34
C MET A 279 2.83 1.99 0.14
N ALA A 280 1.94 2.05 1.14
CA ALA A 280 0.58 1.51 1.05
C ALA A 280 -0.44 2.55 1.54
N ILE A 281 -1.60 2.57 0.88
CA ILE A 281 -2.70 3.49 1.17
C ILE A 281 -4.04 2.78 0.99
N GLN A 282 -5.00 3.04 1.87
CA GLN A 282 -6.34 2.45 1.80
C GLN A 282 -7.39 3.43 2.29
N LEU A 283 -8.45 3.63 1.49
CA LEU A 283 -9.67 4.29 1.95
C LEU A 283 -10.47 3.30 2.78
N LEU A 284 -10.79 3.66 4.02
CA LEU A 284 -11.57 2.83 4.95
C LEU A 284 -13.05 3.18 4.81
N GLN A 285 -13.69 2.61 3.79
CA GLN A 285 -15.12 2.79 3.54
C GLN A 285 -15.82 1.44 3.55
N ASP A 286 -16.98 1.37 4.20
CA ASP A 286 -17.80 0.17 4.23
C ASP A 286 -18.17 -0.27 2.80
N GLY A 287 -18.08 -1.58 2.55
CA GLY A 287 -18.38 -2.18 1.25
C GLY A 287 -17.25 -2.12 0.21
N LEU A 288 -16.13 -1.43 0.46
CA LEU A 288 -14.94 -1.55 -0.36
C LEU A 288 -14.25 -2.88 -0.06
N GLN A 289 -14.44 -3.85 -0.95
CA GLN A 289 -13.76 -5.14 -0.86
C GLN A 289 -12.30 -5.02 -1.32
N PRO A 290 -11.32 -5.66 -0.65
CA PRO A 290 -10.05 -5.94 -1.32
C PRO A 290 -10.36 -6.81 -2.56
N PRO A 291 -10.00 -6.44 -3.76
CA PRO A 291 -8.62 -6.28 -4.21
C PRO A 291 -8.35 -5.07 -5.12
N THR A 292 -9.02 -3.97 -4.89
CA THR A 292 -8.77 -2.72 -5.63
C THR A 292 -7.49 -2.00 -5.19
N ARG A 293 -6.64 -2.74 -4.48
CA ARG A 293 -5.35 -2.26 -3.94
C ARG A 293 -4.23 -3.15 -4.36
#